data_b856d9bbb362d14cd69beae2848955e7
#
_entry.id   b856d9bbb362d14cd69beae2848955e7
#
_cell.length_a   1.000
_cell.length_b   1.000
_cell.length_c   1.000
_cell.angle_alpha   90.00
_cell.angle_beta   90.00
_cell.angle_gamma   90.00
#
_symmetry.space_group_name_H-M   'P 1'
#
loop_
_entity.id
_entity.type
_entity.pdbx_description
1 polymer ?
#
loop_
_entity_poly.entity_id
_entity_poly.type
_entity_poly.pdbx_seq_one_letter_code
_entity_poly.pdbx_strand_id
1 'polypeptide(L)'
;MAVACLNTQKKTPKLNEEISYKLFKLIEADPDISQRELAKEMGISLGKTNYCLKGLMEKGWLKACNFKNSNNKIAYAYILTPKGVSEKAKLTTRFLQRKVREYEILKGEIEKLRQEVSERS
;
A
#
# COMPACT_ATOMS: atom_id res chain seq x y z
N MET A 1 20.62 -7.39 22.85
CA MET A 1 20.44 -8.81 22.62
C MET A 1 20.08 -9.12 21.19
N ALA A 2 20.63 -10.18 20.69
CA ALA A 2 20.39 -10.58 19.31
C ALA A 2 18.92 -10.83 19.03
N VAL A 3 18.20 -11.33 20.04
CA VAL A 3 16.79 -11.61 19.90
C VAL A 3 15.98 -10.35 19.56
N ALA A 4 16.33 -9.26 20.22
CA ALA A 4 15.63 -8.00 19.96
C ALA A 4 15.84 -7.52 18.53
N CYS A 5 17.05 -7.70 18.03
CA CYS A 5 17.35 -7.32 16.65
C CYS A 5 16.56 -8.14 15.66
N LEU A 6 16.44 -9.43 15.93
CA LEU A 6 15.66 -10.30 15.07
C LEU A 6 14.21 -9.90 15.04
N ASN A 7 13.66 -9.54 16.19
CA ASN A 7 12.28 -9.10 16.27
C ASN A 7 12.05 -7.84 15.42
N THR A 8 13.00 -6.94 15.48
CA THR A 8 12.92 -5.72 14.69
C THR A 8 12.90 -6.05 13.20
N GLN A 9 13.75 -6.97 12.78
CA GLN A 9 13.79 -7.37 11.40
C GLN A 9 12.50 -8.00 10.92
N LYS A 10 11.88 -8.79 11.79
CA LYS A 10 10.62 -9.43 11.44
C LYS A 10 9.52 -8.44 11.22
N LYS A 11 9.56 -7.30 11.89
CA LYS A 11 8.50 -6.32 11.80
C LYS A 11 8.56 -5.50 10.53
N THR A 12 9.76 -5.22 10.04
CA THR A 12 9.88 -4.30 8.94
C THR A 12 9.63 -4.89 7.58
N PRO A 13 10.07 -6.11 7.29
CA PRO A 13 10.10 -6.56 5.90
C PRO A 13 8.79 -7.03 5.32
N LYS A 14 7.78 -7.17 6.16
CA LYS A 14 6.54 -7.79 5.69
C LYS A 14 5.42 -6.79 5.49
N LEU A 15 5.76 -5.61 5.03
CA LEU A 15 4.73 -4.69 4.61
C LEU A 15 4.01 -5.29 3.40
N ASN A 16 2.71 -5.33 3.50
CA ASN A 16 1.90 -5.82 2.40
C ASN A 16 2.05 -4.88 1.22
N GLU A 17 2.46 -5.39 0.08
CA GLU A 17 2.69 -4.56 -1.09
C GLU A 17 1.43 -3.84 -1.55
N GLU A 18 0.30 -4.50 -1.43
CA GLU A 18 -0.96 -3.89 -1.82
C GLU A 18 -1.30 -2.70 -0.94
N ILE A 19 -1.10 -2.84 0.36
CA ILE A 19 -1.34 -1.75 1.30
C ILE A 19 -0.36 -0.60 1.03
N SER A 20 0.91 -0.92 0.82
CA SER A 20 1.92 0.09 0.53
C SER A 20 1.57 0.87 -0.74
N TYR A 21 1.18 0.18 -1.78
CA TYR A 21 0.81 0.80 -3.03
C TYR A 21 -0.39 1.75 -2.85
N LYS A 22 -1.41 1.30 -2.14
CA LYS A 22 -2.59 2.14 -1.89
C LYS A 22 -2.25 3.36 -1.06
N LEU A 23 -1.39 3.19 -0.04
CA LEU A 23 -0.94 4.32 0.76
C LEU A 23 -0.21 5.35 -0.10
N PHE A 24 0.70 4.90 -0.94
CA PHE A 24 1.41 5.81 -1.85
C PHE A 24 0.44 6.58 -2.73
N LYS A 25 -0.55 5.89 -3.29
CA LYS A 25 -1.52 6.54 -4.17
C LYS A 25 -2.36 7.58 -3.45
N LEU A 26 -2.86 7.23 -2.27
CA LEU A 26 -3.69 8.15 -1.50
C LEU A 26 -2.91 9.38 -1.06
N ILE A 27 -1.67 9.17 -0.65
CA ILE A 27 -0.82 10.27 -0.20
C ILE A 27 -0.45 11.19 -1.36
N GLU A 28 -0.16 10.64 -2.53
CA GLU A 28 0.13 11.47 -3.68
C GLU A 28 -1.06 12.32 -4.09
N ALA A 29 -2.26 11.74 -3.98
CA ALA A 29 -3.47 12.46 -4.35
C ALA A 29 -3.79 13.57 -3.35
N ASP A 30 -3.49 13.34 -2.07
CA ASP A 30 -3.80 14.30 -1.01
C ASP A 30 -2.75 14.19 0.10
N PRO A 31 -1.67 14.99 0.01
CA PRO A 31 -0.63 14.93 1.03
C PRO A 31 -1.09 15.29 2.44
N ASP A 32 -2.20 16.01 2.54
CA ASP A 32 -2.74 16.43 3.83
C ASP A 32 -3.70 15.42 4.44
N ILE A 33 -3.87 14.27 3.81
CA ILE A 33 -4.80 13.25 4.28
C ILE A 33 -4.39 12.77 5.68
N SER A 34 -5.36 12.67 6.58
CA SER A 34 -5.09 12.24 7.94
C SER A 34 -4.95 10.73 8.01
N GLN A 35 -4.36 10.24 9.11
CA GLN A 35 -4.26 8.80 9.32
C GLN A 35 -5.64 8.16 9.42
N ARG A 36 -6.60 8.85 10.01
CA ARG A 36 -7.96 8.34 10.11
C ARG A 36 -8.59 8.18 8.75
N GLU A 37 -8.39 9.18 7.89
CA GLU A 37 -8.92 9.11 6.53
C GLU A 37 -8.24 8.00 5.74
N LEU A 38 -6.93 7.85 5.91
CA LEU A 38 -6.21 6.76 5.27
C LEU A 38 -6.77 5.41 5.70
N ALA A 39 -6.95 5.24 7.01
CA ALA A 39 -7.47 3.99 7.54
C ALA A 39 -8.85 3.69 6.97
N LYS A 40 -9.69 4.72 6.90
CA LYS A 40 -11.04 4.57 6.37
C LYS A 40 -11.03 4.18 4.90
N GLU A 41 -10.22 4.88 4.10
CA GLU A 41 -10.14 4.60 2.67
C GLU A 41 -9.60 3.20 2.40
N MET A 42 -8.74 2.72 3.25
CA MET A 42 -8.12 1.41 3.05
C MET A 42 -8.87 0.29 3.73
N GLY A 43 -9.83 0.62 4.58
CA GLY A 43 -10.61 -0.40 5.29
C GLY A 43 -9.80 -1.17 6.32
N ILE A 44 -8.82 -0.52 6.94
CA ILE A 44 -8.01 -1.14 7.98
C ILE A 44 -8.05 -0.27 9.24
N SER A 45 -7.54 -0.82 10.34
CA SER A 45 -7.56 -0.10 11.60
C SER A 45 -6.57 1.08 11.58
N LEU A 46 -6.82 2.04 12.45
CA LEU A 46 -5.92 3.18 12.63
C LEU A 46 -4.54 2.72 13.06
N GLY A 47 -4.49 1.74 13.96
CA GLY A 47 -3.22 1.21 14.43
C GLY A 47 -2.41 0.56 13.32
N LYS A 48 -3.08 -0.19 12.47
CA LYS A 48 -2.40 -0.82 11.34
C LYS A 48 -1.91 0.21 10.34
N THR A 49 -2.72 1.25 10.11
CA THR A 49 -2.31 2.35 9.25
C THR A 49 -1.05 3.02 9.77
N ASN A 50 -1.03 3.32 11.07
CA ASN A 50 0.13 3.93 11.70
C ASN A 50 1.35 3.04 11.57
N TYR A 51 1.18 1.75 11.81
CA TYR A 51 2.27 0.78 11.69
C TYR A 51 2.86 0.78 10.28
N CYS A 52 2.00 0.77 9.28
CA CYS A 52 2.44 0.74 7.88
C CYS A 52 3.15 2.05 7.50
N LEU A 53 2.59 3.19 7.93
CA LEU A 53 3.23 4.48 7.66
C LEU A 53 4.63 4.55 8.26
N LYS A 54 4.76 4.09 9.49
CA LYS A 54 6.07 4.07 10.15
C LYS A 54 7.05 3.18 9.39
N GLY A 55 6.57 2.04 8.92
CA GLY A 55 7.41 1.15 8.14
C GLY A 55 7.92 1.79 6.87
N LEU A 56 7.04 2.51 6.17
CA LEU A 56 7.44 3.21 4.96
C LEU A 56 8.45 4.31 5.25
N MET A 57 8.25 5.03 6.36
CA MET A 57 9.18 6.07 6.76
C MET A 57 10.54 5.50 7.14
N GLU A 58 10.55 4.37 7.84
CA GLU A 58 11.80 3.71 8.22
C GLU A 58 12.59 3.26 7.00
N LYS A 59 11.92 2.88 5.95
CA LYS A 59 12.58 2.49 4.70
C LYS A 59 13.04 3.69 3.89
N GLY A 60 12.70 4.90 4.31
CA GLY A 60 13.08 6.10 3.59
C GLY A 60 12.26 6.36 2.35
N TRP A 61 11.09 5.75 2.24
CA TRP A 61 10.21 5.93 1.10
C TRP A 61 9.19 7.03 1.31
N LEU A 62 8.94 7.38 2.57
CA LEU A 62 7.94 8.35 2.94
C LEU A 62 8.53 9.28 3.97
N LYS A 63 8.12 10.54 3.92
CA LYS A 63 8.57 11.56 4.86
C LYS A 63 7.34 12.27 5.41
N ALA A 64 7.33 12.50 6.73
CA ALA A 64 6.26 13.25 7.37
C ALA A 64 6.77 14.64 7.71
N CYS A 65 5.97 15.64 7.38
CA CYS A 65 6.28 17.03 7.69
C CYS A 65 5.21 17.59 8.60
N ASN A 66 5.62 18.33 9.62
CA ASN A 66 4.71 19.01 10.52
C ASN A 66 4.48 20.43 10.01
N PHE A 67 3.24 20.90 10.13
CA PHE A 67 2.95 22.29 9.83
C PHE A 67 1.76 22.72 10.67
N LYS A 68 1.58 24.02 10.80
CA LYS A 68 0.41 24.56 11.48
C LYS A 68 -0.65 24.92 10.46
N ASN A 69 -1.87 24.44 10.71
CA ASN A 69 -2.96 24.78 9.81
C ASN A 69 -3.60 26.10 10.23
N SER A 70 -4.68 26.49 9.57
CA SER A 70 -5.36 27.75 9.81
C SER A 70 -5.95 27.85 11.22
N ASN A 71 -6.16 26.71 11.87
CA ASN A 71 -6.66 26.68 13.25
C ASN A 71 -5.54 26.61 14.26
N ASN A 72 -4.31 26.84 13.85
CA ASN A 72 -3.13 26.82 14.69
C ASN A 72 -2.88 25.46 15.33
N LYS A 73 -3.35 24.40 14.72
CA LYS A 73 -3.11 23.04 15.16
C LYS A 73 -1.99 22.43 14.33
N ILE A 74 -1.23 21.57 14.97
CA ILE A 74 -0.18 20.84 14.28
C ILE A 74 -0.81 19.77 13.42
N ALA A 75 -0.47 19.76 12.15
CA ALA A 75 -0.92 18.76 11.21
C ALA A 75 0.28 18.10 10.56
N TYR A 76 0.04 16.98 9.88
CA TYR A 76 1.09 16.25 9.20
C TYR A 76 0.76 16.15 7.72
N ALA A 77 1.76 16.40 6.92
CA ALA A 77 1.70 16.12 5.49
C ALA A 77 2.69 15.01 5.20
N TYR A 78 2.27 14.04 4.42
CA TYR A 78 3.13 12.93 4.01
C TYR A 78 3.58 13.17 2.59
N ILE A 79 4.85 12.94 2.34
CA ILE A 79 5.45 13.17 1.02
C ILE A 79 6.29 11.94 0.67
N LEU A 80 6.14 11.48 -0.56
CA LEU A 80 7.01 10.43 -1.07
C LEU A 80 8.39 11.02 -1.34
N THR A 81 9.42 10.34 -0.83
CA THR A 81 10.79 10.69 -1.17
C THR A 81 11.07 10.24 -2.60
N PRO A 82 12.17 10.70 -3.21
CA PRO A 82 12.57 10.17 -4.53
C PRO A 82 12.67 8.65 -4.53
N LYS A 83 13.15 8.09 -3.42
CA LYS A 83 13.22 6.65 -3.24
C LYS A 83 11.83 6.03 -3.19
N GLY A 84 10.89 6.71 -2.55
CA GLY A 84 9.50 6.27 -2.48
C GLY A 84 8.82 6.29 -3.84
N VAL A 85 9.09 7.33 -4.63
CA VAL A 85 8.54 7.41 -5.98
C VAL A 85 9.04 6.23 -6.82
N SER A 86 10.33 5.93 -6.71
CA SER A 86 10.92 4.80 -7.41
C SER A 86 10.28 3.48 -6.96
N GLU A 87 10.08 3.34 -5.67
CA GLU A 87 9.50 2.13 -5.12
C GLU A 87 8.03 1.97 -5.54
N LYS A 88 7.30 3.07 -5.58
CA LYS A 88 5.92 3.03 -6.06
C LYS A 88 5.87 2.55 -7.52
N ALA A 89 6.79 3.02 -8.34
CA ALA A 89 6.85 2.59 -9.73
C ALA A 89 7.08 1.08 -9.84
N LYS A 90 7.98 0.55 -9.01
CA LYS A 90 8.24 -0.89 -8.98
C LYS A 90 7.00 -1.66 -8.54
N LEU A 91 6.32 -1.17 -7.51
CA LEU A 91 5.09 -1.81 -7.03
C LEU A 91 4.02 -1.81 -8.10
N THR A 92 3.88 -0.69 -8.80
CA THR A 92 2.89 -0.58 -9.88
C THR A 92 3.14 -1.62 -10.95
N THR A 93 4.41 -1.80 -11.34
CA THR A 93 4.76 -2.79 -12.34
C THR A 93 4.44 -4.20 -11.86
N ARG A 94 4.81 -4.52 -10.62
CA ARG A 94 4.52 -5.84 -10.05
C ARG A 94 3.02 -6.10 -9.95
N PHE A 95 2.26 -5.07 -9.58
CA PHE A 95 0.80 -5.17 -9.51
C PHE A 95 0.21 -5.46 -10.87
N LEU A 96 0.67 -4.71 -11.87
CA LEU A 96 0.19 -4.92 -13.23
C LEU A 96 0.45 -6.35 -13.68
N GLN A 97 1.65 -6.84 -13.45
CA GLN A 97 2.01 -8.21 -13.84
C GLN A 97 1.12 -9.24 -13.14
N ARG A 98 0.86 -9.01 -11.85
CA ARG A 98 0.00 -9.90 -11.09
C ARG A 98 -1.43 -9.88 -11.61
N LYS A 99 -1.95 -8.69 -11.90
CA LYS A 99 -3.32 -8.55 -12.40
C LYS A 99 -3.47 -9.17 -13.78
N VAL A 100 -2.48 -9.01 -14.63
CA VAL A 100 -2.51 -9.64 -15.95
C VAL A 100 -2.55 -11.15 -15.80
N ARG A 101 -1.75 -11.70 -14.89
CA ARG A 101 -1.72 -13.14 -14.65
C ARG A 101 -3.07 -13.63 -14.12
N GLU A 102 -3.67 -12.89 -13.19
CA GLU A 102 -4.99 -13.22 -12.66
C GLU A 102 -6.04 -13.19 -13.76
N TYR A 103 -5.93 -12.21 -14.63
CA TYR A 103 -6.86 -12.08 -15.75
C TYR A 103 -6.75 -13.29 -16.69
N GLU A 104 -5.54 -13.72 -17.02
CA GLU A 104 -5.35 -14.85 -17.91
C GLU A 104 -5.89 -16.15 -17.30
N ILE A 105 -5.70 -16.33 -15.99
CA ILE A 105 -6.23 -17.50 -15.29
C ILE A 105 -7.75 -17.48 -15.32
N LEU A 106 -8.33 -16.34 -14.99
CA LEU A 106 -9.79 -16.19 -14.98
C LEU A 106 -10.36 -16.41 -16.36
N LYS A 107 -9.71 -15.87 -17.38
CA LYS A 107 -10.13 -16.04 -18.75
C LYS A 107 -10.17 -17.51 -19.13
N GLY A 108 -9.16 -18.27 -18.71
CA GLY A 108 -9.14 -19.71 -18.95
C GLY A 108 -10.25 -20.45 -18.26
N GLU A 109 -10.55 -20.04 -17.02
CA GLU A 109 -11.64 -20.66 -16.24
C GLU A 109 -12.99 -20.40 -16.91
N ILE A 110 -13.19 -19.19 -17.35
CA ILE A 110 -14.44 -18.82 -18.04
C ILE A 110 -14.60 -19.65 -19.30
N GLU A 111 -13.53 -19.82 -20.05
CA GLU A 111 -13.57 -20.58 -21.28
C GLU A 111 -13.97 -22.03 -21.02
N LYS A 112 -13.41 -22.63 -19.99
CA LYS A 112 -13.76 -23.99 -19.60
C LYS A 112 -15.23 -24.11 -19.23
N LEU A 113 -15.72 -23.13 -18.47
CA LEU A 113 -17.12 -23.14 -18.08
C LEU A 113 -18.04 -22.98 -19.29
N ARG A 114 -17.66 -22.15 -20.23
CA ARG A 114 -18.44 -21.99 -21.45
C ARG A 114 -18.51 -23.28 -22.24
N GLN A 115 -17.41 -24.01 -22.29
CA GLN A 115 -17.38 -25.29 -22.97
C GLN A 115 -18.32 -26.29 -22.27
N GLU A 116 -18.30 -26.32 -20.94
CA GLU A 116 -19.17 -27.22 -20.21
C GLU A 116 -20.65 -26.92 -20.45
N VAL A 117 -21.00 -25.65 -20.50
CA VAL A 117 -22.37 -25.23 -20.79
C VAL A 117 -22.75 -25.65 -22.19
N SER A 118 -21.85 -25.44 -23.15
CA SER A 118 -22.11 -25.78 -24.55
C SER A 118 -22.30 -27.28 -24.73
N GLU A 119 -21.51 -28.08 -24.04
CA GLU A 119 -21.61 -29.53 -24.16
C GLU A 119 -22.93 -30.09 -23.62
N ARG A 120 -23.51 -29.41 -22.65
CA ARG A 120 -24.79 -29.84 -22.08
C ARG A 120 -25.97 -29.42 -22.95
N SER A 121 -25.78 -28.48 -23.82
CA SER A 121 -26.83 -28.06 -24.74
C SER A 121 -26.90 -29.00 -25.91
#